data_ef5f4749388206d11c3483fec7a36143
#
_entry.id   ef5f4749388206d11c3483fec7a36143
#
_cell.length_a   1.000
_cell.length_b   1.000
_cell.length_c   1.000
_cell.angle_alpha   90.00
_cell.angle_beta   90.00
_cell.angle_gamma   90.00
#
_symmetry.space_group_name_H-M   'P 1'
#
loop_
_entity.id
_entity.type
_entity.pdbx_description
1 polymer ?
#
loop_
_entity_poly.entity_id
_entity_poly.type
_entity_poly.pdbx_seq_one_letter_code
_entity_poly.pdbx_strand_id
1 'polypeptide(L)'
;VEEKTLIYVAGNPDAYPLEYFDKDTQTYAGVIPELLAEFSDQSTYEIVYYEADGTDHREELAQQKQVDLFSGYEAEEEQLDHAHELPLFSGENAYMLYFTEAAPAAFRSDLQAYLEEVSPAEMTGLLMASVETPPSSQGLYWTMGAMGAALLVMAVVLLLTVRRYRRKLKESQQNVETDETTGLGNMEYLERYYKQYINDKNRILYHAIYFYVDTDRLRRLGSGQETDEFLRYCAVI
;
A
#
# COMPACT_ATOMS: atom_id res chain seq x y z
N VAL A 1 35.28 30.81 15.24
CA VAL A 1 34.49 30.15 14.17
C VAL A 1 34.52 31.11 13.00
N GLU A 2 35.26 30.80 11.95
CA GLU A 2 35.21 31.56 10.70
C GLU A 2 33.83 31.42 10.12
N GLU A 3 33.21 32.54 9.77
CA GLU A 3 31.88 32.56 9.15
C GLU A 3 32.02 32.06 7.71
N LYS A 4 31.44 30.87 7.42
CA LYS A 4 31.47 30.29 6.07
C LYS A 4 30.54 31.06 5.13
N THR A 5 30.93 31.21 3.90
CA THR A 5 30.06 31.79 2.86
C THR A 5 29.01 30.78 2.44
N LEU A 6 27.72 31.14 2.53
CA LEU A 6 26.62 30.26 2.10
C LEU A 6 26.58 30.17 0.58
N ILE A 7 26.47 28.97 0.07
CA ILE A 7 26.29 28.63 -1.35
C ILE A 7 24.98 27.87 -1.49
N TYR A 8 24.09 28.40 -2.27
CA TYR A 8 22.76 27.81 -2.48
C TYR A 8 22.75 26.94 -3.73
N VAL A 9 22.27 25.71 -3.56
CA VAL A 9 22.24 24.69 -4.62
C VAL A 9 20.82 24.25 -4.89
N ALA A 10 20.39 24.27 -6.15
CA ALA A 10 19.18 23.64 -6.61
C ALA A 10 19.49 22.21 -7.12
N GLY A 11 19.31 21.21 -6.28
CA GLY A 11 19.62 19.83 -6.61
C GLY A 11 18.60 19.22 -7.59
N ASN A 12 19.01 18.14 -8.30
CA ASN A 12 18.13 17.36 -9.15
C ASN A 12 17.49 16.23 -8.32
N PRO A 13 16.16 16.26 -8.07
CA PRO A 13 15.53 15.24 -7.22
C PRO A 13 15.42 13.86 -7.87
N ASP A 14 15.59 13.75 -9.19
CA ASP A 14 15.28 12.56 -9.98
C ASP A 14 16.49 11.93 -10.69
N ALA A 15 17.73 12.40 -10.42
CA ALA A 15 18.95 11.91 -11.07
C ALA A 15 19.66 10.79 -10.30
N TYR A 16 18.92 9.85 -9.71
CA TYR A 16 19.51 8.68 -9.02
C TYR A 16 20.46 7.90 -9.94
N PRO A 17 21.63 7.44 -9.50
CA PRO A 17 22.22 7.57 -8.16
C PRO A 17 23.10 8.81 -7.97
N LEU A 18 23.18 9.70 -8.96
CA LEU A 18 24.08 10.85 -8.93
C LEU A 18 23.58 11.91 -7.94
N GLU A 19 22.30 12.23 -8.00
CA GLU A 19 21.65 13.16 -7.10
C GLU A 19 20.15 12.85 -7.04
N TYR A 20 19.58 12.81 -5.87
CA TYR A 20 18.15 12.58 -5.67
C TYR A 20 17.67 13.11 -4.32
N PHE A 21 16.38 13.43 -4.23
CA PHE A 21 15.79 13.86 -2.98
C PHE A 21 15.25 12.63 -2.20
N ASP A 22 15.85 12.36 -1.05
CA ASP A 22 15.40 11.30 -0.16
C ASP A 22 14.23 11.81 0.69
N LYS A 23 13.02 11.27 0.45
CA LYS A 23 11.78 11.67 1.14
C LYS A 23 11.74 11.24 2.61
N ASP A 24 12.55 10.28 3.02
CA ASP A 24 12.56 9.81 4.39
C ASP A 24 13.46 10.67 5.28
N THR A 25 14.60 11.09 4.77
CA THR A 25 15.53 12.00 5.46
C THR A 25 15.25 13.46 5.18
N GLN A 26 14.43 13.77 4.17
CA GLN A 26 14.13 15.13 3.70
C GLN A 26 15.39 15.91 3.28
N THR A 27 16.35 15.19 2.69
CA THR A 27 17.64 15.74 2.23
C THR A 27 17.99 15.21 0.85
N TYR A 28 18.85 15.95 0.14
CA TYR A 28 19.47 15.44 -1.07
C TYR A 28 20.56 14.42 -0.71
N ALA A 29 20.62 13.35 -1.51
CA ALA A 29 21.57 12.26 -1.37
C ALA A 29 22.12 11.84 -2.74
N GLY A 30 23.21 11.08 -2.76
CA GLY A 30 23.89 10.62 -3.97
C GLY A 30 25.31 11.16 -4.07
N VAL A 31 25.94 10.93 -5.21
CA VAL A 31 27.35 11.28 -5.45
C VAL A 31 27.60 12.79 -5.34
N ILE A 32 26.72 13.60 -5.92
CA ILE A 32 26.89 15.05 -5.96
C ILE A 32 26.77 15.69 -4.57
N PRO A 33 25.73 15.40 -3.77
CA PRO A 33 25.63 15.89 -2.39
C PRO A 33 26.83 15.48 -1.54
N GLU A 34 27.35 14.25 -1.67
CA GLU A 34 28.52 13.79 -0.92
C GLU A 34 29.78 14.57 -1.32
N LEU A 35 30.03 14.77 -2.61
CA LEU A 35 31.14 15.57 -3.10
C LEU A 35 31.09 17.04 -2.62
N LEU A 36 29.91 17.63 -2.70
CA LEU A 36 29.73 19.01 -2.25
C LEU A 36 29.81 19.14 -0.72
N ALA A 37 29.41 18.13 0.04
CA ALA A 37 29.58 18.11 1.48
C ALA A 37 31.07 17.98 1.87
N GLU A 38 31.84 17.12 1.19
CA GLU A 38 33.26 16.98 1.43
C GLU A 38 34.02 18.26 1.06
N PHE A 39 33.70 18.92 -0.06
CA PHE A 39 34.22 20.22 -0.42
C PHE A 39 33.87 21.27 0.64
N SER A 40 32.64 21.30 1.15
CA SER A 40 32.20 22.21 2.21
C SER A 40 33.03 22.03 3.49
N ASP A 41 33.34 20.80 3.86
CA ASP A 41 34.15 20.50 5.05
C ASP A 41 35.58 20.99 4.97
N GLN A 42 36.16 21.00 3.76
CA GLN A 42 37.55 21.40 3.49
C GLN A 42 37.71 22.88 3.11
N SER A 43 36.61 23.60 2.92
CA SER A 43 36.59 24.97 2.40
C SER A 43 35.96 25.99 3.34
N THR A 44 35.97 27.25 2.94
CA THR A 44 35.29 28.35 3.59
C THR A 44 33.84 28.51 3.15
N TYR A 45 33.29 27.55 2.47
CA TYR A 45 31.92 27.57 1.96
C TYR A 45 31.03 26.60 2.73
N GLU A 46 29.75 26.96 2.86
CA GLU A 46 28.71 26.10 3.40
C GLU A 46 27.65 25.87 2.33
N ILE A 47 27.41 24.61 1.98
CA ILE A 47 26.47 24.22 0.93
C ILE A 47 25.07 24.08 1.51
N VAL A 48 24.11 24.79 0.94
CA VAL A 48 22.70 24.75 1.35
C VAL A 48 21.84 24.37 0.16
N TYR A 49 21.19 23.22 0.24
CA TYR A 49 20.27 22.78 -0.79
C TYR A 49 18.91 23.43 -0.67
N TYR A 50 18.39 23.91 -1.79
CA TYR A 50 16.99 24.30 -1.94
C TYR A 50 16.17 23.08 -2.38
N GLU A 51 14.98 22.94 -1.78
CA GLU A 51 14.00 21.99 -2.24
C GLU A 51 13.40 22.50 -3.58
N ALA A 52 13.68 21.78 -4.67
CA ALA A 52 13.19 22.12 -5.99
C ALA A 52 12.18 21.06 -6.46
N ASP A 53 10.96 21.48 -6.74
CA ASP A 53 9.90 20.63 -7.29
C ASP A 53 10.04 20.49 -8.82
N GLY A 54 11.05 19.72 -9.26
CA GLY A 54 11.27 19.43 -10.68
C GLY A 54 12.16 20.42 -11.42
N THR A 55 12.38 20.15 -12.72
CA THR A 55 13.33 20.89 -13.59
C THR A 55 12.93 22.35 -13.76
N ASP A 56 11.65 22.63 -14.04
CA ASP A 56 11.14 23.98 -14.26
C ASP A 56 11.39 24.90 -13.07
N HIS A 57 11.23 24.40 -11.85
CA HIS A 57 11.46 25.18 -10.63
C HIS A 57 12.96 25.48 -10.42
N ARG A 58 13.86 24.57 -10.77
CA ARG A 58 15.31 24.81 -10.71
C ARG A 58 15.73 25.93 -11.65
N GLU A 59 15.20 25.93 -12.88
CA GLU A 59 15.46 27.00 -13.87
C GLU A 59 14.95 28.36 -13.37
N GLU A 60 13.76 28.42 -12.78
CA GLU A 60 13.23 29.65 -12.20
C GLU A 60 14.12 30.16 -11.06
N LEU A 61 14.59 29.29 -10.16
CA LEU A 61 15.50 29.67 -9.08
C LEU A 61 16.82 30.21 -9.62
N ALA A 62 17.36 29.61 -10.68
CA ALA A 62 18.58 30.08 -11.34
C ALA A 62 18.38 31.45 -12.04
N GLN A 63 17.28 31.64 -12.78
CA GLN A 63 16.94 32.91 -13.44
C GLN A 63 16.69 34.05 -12.44
N GLN A 64 16.10 33.71 -11.27
CA GLN A 64 15.85 34.69 -10.20
C GLN A 64 17.10 34.97 -9.36
N LYS A 65 18.24 34.36 -9.68
CA LYS A 65 19.50 34.44 -8.92
C LYS A 65 19.35 34.06 -7.44
N GLN A 66 18.47 33.11 -7.16
CA GLN A 66 18.23 32.61 -5.80
C GLN A 66 19.16 31.46 -5.44
N VAL A 67 19.80 30.84 -6.45
CA VAL A 67 20.78 29.78 -6.29
C VAL A 67 22.07 30.11 -7.02
N ASP A 68 23.18 29.61 -6.50
CA ASP A 68 24.52 29.78 -7.04
C ASP A 68 24.92 28.65 -7.98
N LEU A 69 24.38 27.46 -7.70
CA LEU A 69 24.73 26.21 -8.39
C LEU A 69 23.46 25.37 -8.62
N PHE A 70 23.40 24.70 -9.75
CA PHE A 70 22.45 23.64 -10.00
C PHE A 70 23.12 22.54 -10.84
N SER A 71 22.51 21.34 -10.84
CA SER A 71 23.05 20.16 -11.51
C SER A 71 22.04 19.57 -12.48
N GLY A 72 22.48 18.95 -13.58
CA GLY A 72 21.60 18.34 -14.55
C GLY A 72 22.31 17.62 -15.67
N TYR A 73 21.52 16.97 -16.54
CA TYR A 73 22.01 16.35 -17.76
C TYR A 73 22.16 17.40 -18.88
N GLU A 74 23.23 17.31 -19.67
CA GLU A 74 23.53 18.23 -20.76
C GLU A 74 22.35 18.44 -21.76
N ALA A 75 21.57 17.38 -21.99
CA ALA A 75 20.44 17.41 -22.92
C ALA A 75 19.20 18.18 -22.41
N GLU A 76 19.11 18.45 -21.12
CA GLU A 76 17.93 19.08 -20.49
C GLU A 76 18.05 20.62 -20.49
N GLU A 77 19.23 21.18 -20.81
CA GLU A 77 19.57 22.57 -20.49
C GLU A 77 20.02 23.42 -21.67
N GLU A 78 19.53 23.15 -22.89
CA GLU A 78 19.80 23.97 -24.08
C GLU A 78 19.42 25.47 -23.97
N GLN A 79 18.81 25.90 -22.83
CA GLN A 79 18.24 27.25 -22.71
C GLN A 79 18.95 28.15 -21.67
N LEU A 80 20.01 27.70 -21.04
CA LEU A 80 20.73 28.53 -20.05
C LEU A 80 21.88 29.27 -20.71
N ASP A 81 21.55 30.36 -21.43
CA ASP A 81 22.52 31.36 -21.83
C ASP A 81 23.23 31.90 -20.59
N HIS A 82 24.56 31.72 -20.49
CA HIS A 82 25.49 32.29 -19.51
C HIS A 82 25.81 31.43 -18.26
N ALA A 83 25.52 30.14 -18.22
CA ALA A 83 26.04 29.26 -17.16
C ALA A 83 27.49 28.87 -17.46
N HIS A 84 28.34 28.87 -16.44
CA HIS A 84 29.67 28.24 -16.54
C HIS A 84 29.47 26.74 -16.27
N GLU A 85 29.77 25.94 -17.26
CA GLU A 85 29.56 24.47 -17.22
C GLU A 85 30.80 23.76 -16.68
N LEU A 86 30.59 22.83 -15.77
CA LEU A 86 31.65 21.98 -15.27
C LEU A 86 31.20 20.51 -15.43
N PRO A 87 31.82 19.79 -16.39
CA PRO A 87 31.48 18.39 -16.60
C PRO A 87 31.95 17.52 -15.42
N LEU A 88 31.05 16.77 -14.80
CA LEU A 88 31.37 15.80 -13.75
C LEU A 88 31.52 14.38 -14.32
N PHE A 89 30.61 14.01 -15.22
CA PHE A 89 30.65 12.74 -15.91
C PHE A 89 30.56 12.97 -17.41
N SER A 90 31.51 12.40 -18.16
CA SER A 90 31.54 12.51 -19.63
C SER A 90 30.96 11.24 -20.27
N GLY A 91 30.17 11.42 -21.36
CA GLY A 91 29.54 10.32 -22.09
C GLY A 91 28.36 10.81 -22.90
N GLU A 92 27.55 9.90 -23.43
CA GLU A 92 26.32 10.24 -24.19
C GLU A 92 25.28 11.00 -23.35
N ASN A 93 25.35 10.89 -22.01
CA ASN A 93 24.53 11.64 -21.06
C ASN A 93 25.48 12.27 -20.03
N ALA A 94 26.19 13.31 -20.43
CA ALA A 94 27.06 14.04 -19.51
C ALA A 94 26.23 14.66 -18.39
N TYR A 95 26.71 14.55 -17.15
CA TYR A 95 26.12 15.22 -16.00
C TYR A 95 26.99 16.42 -15.64
N MET A 96 26.35 17.58 -15.54
CA MET A 96 27.02 18.86 -15.45
C MET A 96 26.65 19.58 -14.18
N LEU A 97 27.57 20.40 -13.68
CA LEU A 97 27.29 21.46 -12.70
C LEU A 97 27.25 22.80 -13.42
N TYR A 98 26.23 23.56 -13.18
CA TYR A 98 25.99 24.86 -13.79
C TYR A 98 26.07 25.97 -12.75
N PHE A 99 27.01 26.90 -12.93
CA PHE A 99 27.13 28.06 -12.07
C PHE A 99 26.30 29.21 -12.61
N THR A 100 25.43 29.73 -11.76
CA THR A 100 24.67 30.94 -12.15
C THR A 100 25.53 32.22 -12.09
N GLU A 101 25.02 33.32 -12.59
CA GLU A 101 25.70 34.61 -12.42
C GLU A 101 25.81 35.05 -10.95
N ALA A 102 24.97 34.51 -10.04
CA ALA A 102 25.02 34.81 -8.63
C ALA A 102 26.23 34.18 -7.94
N ALA A 103 26.75 33.06 -8.48
CA ALA A 103 27.85 32.32 -7.88
C ALA A 103 29.13 33.16 -7.77
N PRO A 104 29.75 33.27 -6.58
CA PRO A 104 31.01 33.95 -6.39
C PRO A 104 32.11 33.39 -7.30
N ALA A 105 32.88 34.26 -7.96
CA ALA A 105 33.93 33.82 -8.87
C ALA A 105 35.02 32.96 -8.15
N ALA A 106 35.31 33.29 -6.89
CA ALA A 106 36.23 32.50 -6.07
C ALA A 106 35.70 31.08 -5.82
N PHE A 107 34.42 30.95 -5.46
CA PHE A 107 33.77 29.65 -5.25
C PHE A 107 33.85 28.76 -6.51
N ARG A 108 33.58 29.33 -7.68
CA ARG A 108 33.69 28.58 -8.96
C ARG A 108 35.10 28.05 -9.20
N SER A 109 36.11 28.88 -8.98
CA SER A 109 37.52 28.48 -9.13
C SER A 109 37.95 27.42 -8.12
N ASP A 110 37.51 27.56 -6.86
CA ASP A 110 37.88 26.66 -5.79
C ASP A 110 37.18 25.30 -5.95
N LEU A 111 35.92 25.27 -6.33
CA LEU A 111 35.19 24.03 -6.59
C LEU A 111 35.74 23.31 -7.82
N GLN A 112 36.11 24.05 -8.89
CA GLN A 112 36.73 23.46 -10.06
C GLN A 112 38.08 22.82 -9.69
N ALA A 113 38.93 23.52 -8.95
CA ALA A 113 40.21 23.00 -8.51
C ALA A 113 40.07 21.74 -7.65
N TYR A 114 39.10 21.73 -6.73
CA TYR A 114 38.77 20.56 -5.92
C TYR A 114 38.37 19.35 -6.78
N LEU A 115 37.46 19.54 -7.73
CA LEU A 115 36.98 18.44 -8.61
C LEU A 115 38.05 17.90 -9.55
N GLU A 116 39.06 18.71 -9.94
CA GLU A 116 40.24 18.27 -10.71
C GLU A 116 41.17 17.39 -9.84
N GLU A 117 41.15 17.54 -8.52
CA GLU A 117 41.93 16.71 -7.59
C GLU A 117 41.27 15.38 -7.27
N VAL A 118 39.90 15.29 -7.39
CA VAL A 118 39.17 14.04 -7.13
C VAL A 118 39.55 12.97 -8.15
N SER A 119 40.07 11.87 -7.67
CA SER A 119 40.52 10.79 -8.55
C SER A 119 39.33 10.03 -9.16
N PRO A 120 39.47 9.45 -10.37
CA PRO A 120 38.43 8.58 -10.94
C PRO A 120 38.05 7.38 -10.07
N ALA A 121 38.99 6.93 -9.21
CA ALA A 121 38.74 5.82 -8.29
C ALA A 121 37.83 6.26 -7.12
N GLU A 122 38.01 7.45 -6.59
CA GLU A 122 37.13 8.05 -5.56
C GLU A 122 35.75 8.28 -6.12
N MET A 123 35.63 8.88 -7.29
CA MET A 123 34.37 9.07 -7.97
C MET A 123 33.61 7.76 -8.20
N THR A 124 34.32 6.70 -8.61
CA THR A 124 33.73 5.36 -8.75
C THR A 124 33.30 4.78 -7.40
N GLY A 125 34.08 5.02 -6.34
CA GLY A 125 33.78 4.60 -4.98
C GLY A 125 32.49 5.23 -4.47
N LEU A 126 32.33 6.55 -4.62
CA LEU A 126 31.10 7.28 -4.28
C LEU A 126 29.89 6.78 -5.08
N LEU A 127 30.07 6.54 -6.38
CA LEU A 127 29.02 6.00 -7.22
C LEU A 127 28.56 4.61 -6.74
N MET A 128 29.51 3.73 -6.39
CA MET A 128 29.18 2.40 -5.88
C MET A 128 28.47 2.48 -4.51
N ALA A 129 28.94 3.33 -3.62
CA ALA A 129 28.31 3.55 -2.32
C ALA A 129 26.87 4.07 -2.46
N SER A 130 26.65 5.01 -3.38
CA SER A 130 25.32 5.57 -3.64
C SER A 130 24.34 4.55 -4.25
N VAL A 131 24.84 3.57 -5.02
CA VAL A 131 24.02 2.47 -5.57
C VAL A 131 23.69 1.44 -4.49
N GLU A 132 24.59 1.18 -3.55
CA GLU A 132 24.37 0.23 -2.44
C GLU A 132 23.35 0.76 -1.40
N THR A 133 23.14 2.06 -1.34
CA THR A 133 22.14 2.72 -0.48
C THR A 133 20.97 3.27 -1.31
N PRO A 134 20.13 2.41 -1.89
CA PRO A 134 18.98 2.92 -2.65
C PRO A 134 18.05 3.71 -1.74
N PRO A 135 17.34 4.72 -2.29
CA PRO A 135 16.38 5.51 -1.54
C PRO A 135 15.44 4.57 -0.77
N SER A 136 15.28 4.84 0.51
CA SER A 136 14.67 3.91 1.43
C SER A 136 13.25 3.55 0.97
N SER A 137 13.02 2.26 0.74
CA SER A 137 11.73 1.71 0.37
C SER A 137 10.81 1.46 1.58
N GLN A 138 11.13 2.07 2.75
CA GLN A 138 10.34 1.87 3.98
C GLN A 138 8.87 2.21 3.78
N GLY A 139 8.55 3.29 3.06
CA GLY A 139 7.18 3.64 2.70
C GLY A 139 6.46 2.54 1.92
N LEU A 140 7.16 1.85 1.02
CA LEU A 140 6.60 0.75 0.23
C LEU A 140 6.27 -0.46 1.11
N TYR A 141 7.12 -0.80 2.09
CA TYR A 141 6.86 -1.91 3.02
C TYR A 141 5.67 -1.63 3.93
N TRP A 142 5.50 -0.39 4.41
CA TRP A 142 4.34 0.01 5.21
C TRP A 142 3.04 -0.06 4.41
N THR A 143 3.02 0.38 3.15
CA THR A 143 1.83 0.30 2.30
C THR A 143 1.48 -1.14 1.96
N MET A 144 2.47 -2.00 1.66
CA MET A 144 2.24 -3.44 1.44
C MET A 144 1.74 -4.13 2.70
N GLY A 145 2.29 -3.80 3.87
CA GLY A 145 1.84 -4.32 5.17
C GLY A 145 0.40 -3.93 5.49
N ALA A 146 0.03 -2.66 5.29
CA ALA A 146 -1.32 -2.17 5.50
C ALA A 146 -2.34 -2.84 4.56
N MET A 147 -1.98 -3.03 3.29
CA MET A 147 -2.83 -3.72 2.31
C MET A 147 -3.03 -5.20 2.66
N GLY A 148 -1.97 -5.88 3.12
CA GLY A 148 -2.03 -7.27 3.62
C GLY A 148 -2.95 -7.40 4.83
N ALA A 149 -2.84 -6.49 5.80
CA ALA A 149 -3.72 -6.46 6.97
C ALA A 149 -5.19 -6.22 6.60
N ALA A 150 -5.47 -5.31 5.67
CA ALA A 150 -6.82 -5.04 5.18
C ALA A 150 -7.45 -6.27 4.51
N LEU A 151 -6.70 -7.01 3.70
CA LEU A 151 -7.16 -8.25 3.08
C LEU A 151 -7.46 -9.34 4.11
N LEU A 152 -6.65 -9.48 5.16
CA LEU A 152 -6.91 -10.42 6.25
C LEU A 152 -8.20 -10.08 7.01
N VAL A 153 -8.42 -8.81 7.34
CA VAL A 153 -9.66 -8.36 7.99
C VAL A 153 -10.86 -8.67 7.11
N MET A 154 -10.78 -8.39 5.81
CA MET A 154 -11.86 -8.68 4.86
C MET A 154 -12.16 -10.18 4.80
N ALA A 155 -11.14 -11.05 4.76
CA ALA A 155 -11.30 -12.50 4.76
C ALA A 155 -11.98 -13.00 6.05
N VAL A 156 -11.61 -12.47 7.22
CA VAL A 156 -12.25 -12.82 8.50
C VAL A 156 -13.71 -12.39 8.52
N VAL A 157 -14.04 -11.17 8.08
CA VAL A 157 -15.42 -10.68 7.98
C VAL A 157 -16.25 -11.56 7.05
N LEU A 158 -15.68 -11.95 5.90
CA LEU A 158 -16.35 -12.84 4.95
C LEU A 158 -16.63 -14.22 5.58
N LEU A 159 -15.66 -14.80 6.27
CA LEU A 159 -15.83 -16.08 6.98
C LEU A 159 -16.92 -16.01 8.06
N LEU A 160 -16.94 -14.93 8.84
CA LEU A 160 -17.96 -14.73 9.88
C LEU A 160 -19.35 -14.54 9.28
N THR A 161 -19.49 -13.81 8.19
CA THR A 161 -20.76 -13.62 7.47
C THR A 161 -21.25 -14.93 6.87
N VAL A 162 -20.40 -15.71 6.22
CA VAL A 162 -20.78 -17.03 5.69
C VAL A 162 -21.21 -17.98 6.80
N ARG A 163 -20.49 -17.99 7.95
CA ARG A 163 -20.89 -18.80 9.12
C ARG A 163 -22.26 -18.36 9.68
N ARG A 164 -22.53 -17.06 9.77
CA ARG A 164 -23.84 -16.53 10.22
C ARG A 164 -24.95 -16.91 9.25
N TYR A 165 -24.70 -16.80 7.94
CA TYR A 165 -25.67 -17.21 6.91
C TYR A 165 -25.97 -18.71 6.98
N ARG A 166 -24.96 -19.55 7.11
CA ARG A 166 -25.15 -21.01 7.24
C ARG A 166 -25.95 -21.39 8.51
N ARG A 167 -25.75 -20.67 9.62
CA ARG A 167 -26.55 -20.90 10.85
C ARG A 167 -28.02 -20.51 10.63
N LYS A 168 -28.27 -19.31 10.09
CA LYS A 168 -29.64 -18.86 9.77
C LYS A 168 -30.34 -19.79 8.78
N LEU A 169 -29.64 -20.31 7.80
CA LEU A 169 -30.20 -21.25 6.82
C LEU A 169 -30.60 -22.57 7.50
N LYS A 170 -29.76 -23.09 8.42
CA LYS A 170 -30.10 -24.29 9.19
C LYS A 170 -31.30 -24.08 10.11
N GLU A 171 -31.37 -22.94 10.82
CA GLU A 171 -32.52 -22.59 11.66
C GLU A 171 -33.81 -22.43 10.84
N SER A 172 -33.73 -21.80 9.68
CA SER A 172 -34.87 -21.67 8.76
C SER A 172 -35.34 -23.02 8.21
N GLN A 173 -34.40 -23.93 7.89
CA GLN A 173 -34.76 -25.28 7.43
C GLN A 173 -35.40 -26.11 8.55
N GLN A 174 -34.92 -26.02 9.78
CA GLN A 174 -35.54 -26.71 10.91
C GLN A 174 -36.96 -26.24 11.19
N ASN A 175 -37.24 -24.95 11.07
CA ASN A 175 -38.58 -24.39 11.25
C ASN A 175 -39.56 -24.78 10.12
N VAL A 176 -39.07 -25.06 8.92
CA VAL A 176 -39.88 -25.52 7.79
C VAL A 176 -40.23 -27.02 7.89
N GLU A 177 -39.41 -27.79 8.59
CA GLU A 177 -39.54 -29.26 8.69
C GLU A 177 -40.34 -29.77 9.89
N THR A 178 -40.74 -28.87 10.78
CA THR A 178 -41.56 -29.20 11.96
C THR A 178 -42.94 -28.57 11.86
N ASP A 179 -43.93 -29.30 12.36
CA ASP A 179 -45.27 -28.79 12.54
C ASP A 179 -45.35 -27.85 13.75
N GLU A 180 -45.84 -26.62 13.56
CA GLU A 180 -45.83 -25.57 14.59
C GLU A 180 -46.70 -25.95 15.82
N THR A 181 -47.69 -26.77 15.65
CA THR A 181 -48.63 -27.14 16.72
C THR A 181 -48.06 -28.26 17.59
N THR A 182 -47.52 -29.28 16.96
CA THR A 182 -47.10 -30.52 17.66
C THR A 182 -45.59 -30.61 17.91
N GLY A 183 -44.78 -29.85 17.16
CA GLY A 183 -43.33 -29.93 17.19
C GLY A 183 -42.75 -31.19 16.51
N LEU A 184 -43.58 -32.05 15.96
CA LEU A 184 -43.16 -33.21 15.19
C LEU A 184 -42.70 -32.85 13.81
N GLY A 185 -41.96 -33.76 13.15
CA GLY A 185 -41.59 -33.61 11.74
C GLY A 185 -42.84 -33.56 10.85
N ASN A 186 -42.92 -32.55 9.98
CA ASN A 186 -43.99 -32.40 9.00
C ASN A 186 -43.78 -33.31 7.78
N MET A 187 -44.64 -33.17 6.77
CA MET A 187 -44.54 -33.98 5.54
C MET A 187 -43.19 -33.79 4.82
N GLU A 188 -42.64 -32.60 4.87
CA GLU A 188 -41.34 -32.27 4.22
C GLU A 188 -40.17 -32.97 4.94
N TYR A 189 -40.21 -33.03 6.25
CA TYR A 189 -39.30 -33.84 7.06
C TYR A 189 -39.43 -35.34 6.72
N LEU A 190 -40.65 -35.86 6.62
CA LEU A 190 -40.91 -37.25 6.28
C LEU A 190 -40.39 -37.65 4.90
N GLU A 191 -40.60 -36.80 3.91
CA GLU A 191 -40.07 -37.05 2.55
C GLU A 191 -38.56 -37.08 2.50
N ARG A 192 -37.92 -36.14 3.22
CA ARG A 192 -36.46 -36.10 3.34
C ARG A 192 -35.90 -37.33 4.02
N TYR A 193 -36.50 -37.68 5.17
CA TYR A 193 -36.14 -38.87 5.90
C TYR A 193 -36.25 -40.12 5.06
N TYR A 194 -37.39 -40.27 4.32
CA TYR A 194 -37.60 -41.38 3.41
C TYR A 194 -36.51 -41.45 2.33
N LYS A 195 -36.21 -40.37 1.68
CA LYS A 195 -35.18 -40.30 0.63
C LYS A 195 -33.77 -40.60 1.18
N GLN A 196 -33.50 -40.25 2.40
CA GLN A 196 -32.16 -40.36 3.02
C GLN A 196 -31.90 -41.77 3.60
N TYR A 197 -32.88 -42.33 4.25
CA TYR A 197 -32.69 -43.53 5.05
C TYR A 197 -33.40 -44.78 4.50
N ILE A 198 -34.41 -44.66 3.68
CA ILE A 198 -35.18 -45.77 3.15
C ILE A 198 -34.79 -46.00 1.71
N ASN A 199 -34.36 -47.22 1.43
CA ASN A 199 -33.99 -47.68 0.08
C ASN A 199 -34.64 -49.02 -0.20
N ASP A 200 -34.51 -49.50 -1.46
CA ASP A 200 -35.15 -50.77 -1.88
C ASP A 200 -34.73 -51.98 -1.07
N LYS A 201 -33.55 -51.97 -0.45
CA LYS A 201 -33.05 -53.11 0.36
C LYS A 201 -33.61 -53.13 1.77
N ASN A 202 -33.90 -51.96 2.36
CA ASN A 202 -34.36 -51.87 3.76
C ASN A 202 -35.84 -51.48 3.89
N ARG A 203 -36.52 -51.14 2.78
CA ARG A 203 -37.93 -50.69 2.78
C ARG A 203 -38.88 -51.65 3.51
N ILE A 204 -38.65 -52.94 3.40
CA ILE A 204 -39.48 -53.97 4.10
C ILE A 204 -39.35 -53.98 5.62
N LEU A 205 -38.36 -53.29 6.16
CA LEU A 205 -38.15 -53.16 7.61
C LEU A 205 -38.94 -52.01 8.26
N TYR A 206 -39.54 -51.17 7.38
CA TYR A 206 -40.28 -50.00 7.85
C TYR A 206 -41.76 -50.19 7.61
N HIS A 207 -42.56 -49.84 8.62
CA HIS A 207 -44.01 -49.81 8.57
C HIS A 207 -44.49 -48.39 8.85
N ALA A 208 -45.44 -47.92 8.04
CA ALA A 208 -46.10 -46.64 8.25
C ALA A 208 -47.46 -46.87 8.91
N ILE A 209 -47.71 -46.22 10.04
CA ILE A 209 -48.99 -46.25 10.74
C ILE A 209 -49.63 -44.88 10.55
N TYR A 210 -50.79 -44.82 10.01
CA TYR A 210 -51.56 -43.63 9.78
C TYR A 210 -52.63 -43.42 10.86
N PHE A 211 -52.59 -42.29 11.54
CA PHE A 211 -53.66 -41.84 12.39
C PHE A 211 -54.35 -40.63 11.74
N TYR A 212 -55.65 -40.77 11.45
CA TYR A 212 -56.43 -39.66 10.99
C TYR A 212 -57.15 -39.00 12.14
N VAL A 213 -56.92 -37.70 12.38
CA VAL A 213 -57.59 -36.92 13.36
C VAL A 213 -58.44 -35.84 12.64
N ASP A 214 -59.78 -35.92 12.78
CA ASP A 214 -60.69 -34.90 12.24
C ASP A 214 -60.59 -33.62 13.10
N THR A 215 -59.63 -32.77 12.79
CA THR A 215 -59.38 -31.54 13.52
C THR A 215 -60.51 -30.53 13.38
N ASP A 216 -61.25 -30.54 12.26
CA ASP A 216 -62.40 -29.66 12.05
C ASP A 216 -63.58 -30.04 12.93
N ARG A 217 -63.74 -31.32 13.18
CA ARG A 217 -64.73 -31.82 14.13
C ARG A 217 -64.39 -31.52 15.57
N LEU A 218 -63.10 -31.68 15.93
CA LEU A 218 -62.59 -31.35 17.26
C LEU A 218 -62.77 -29.84 17.56
N ARG A 219 -62.44 -28.96 16.62
CA ARG A 219 -62.59 -27.50 16.76
C ARG A 219 -64.06 -27.07 16.88
N ARG A 220 -65.00 -27.86 16.35
CA ARG A 220 -66.42 -27.60 16.50
C ARG A 220 -67.01 -28.07 17.86
N LEU A 221 -66.32 -29.01 18.49
CA LEU A 221 -66.75 -29.57 19.79
C LEU A 221 -66.08 -28.85 20.97
N GLY A 222 -64.94 -28.25 20.76
CA GLY A 222 -64.15 -27.52 21.73
C GLY A 222 -63.55 -26.25 21.19
N SER A 223 -62.70 -25.58 21.95
CA SER A 223 -61.94 -24.42 21.48
C SER A 223 -60.76 -24.85 20.62
N GLY A 224 -60.24 -23.92 19.76
CA GLY A 224 -59.04 -24.18 18.98
C GLY A 224 -57.83 -24.55 19.89
N GLN A 225 -57.73 -23.93 21.06
CA GLN A 225 -56.68 -24.15 22.04
C GLN A 225 -56.73 -25.59 22.60
N GLU A 226 -57.90 -26.08 22.93
CA GLU A 226 -58.11 -27.46 23.42
C GLU A 226 -57.74 -28.49 22.32
N THR A 227 -58.07 -28.18 21.07
CA THR A 227 -57.65 -29.03 19.93
C THR A 227 -56.15 -29.08 19.80
N ASP A 228 -55.46 -27.96 19.90
CA ASP A 228 -53.99 -27.92 19.80
C ASP A 228 -53.31 -28.60 20.99
N GLU A 229 -53.88 -28.48 22.21
CA GLU A 229 -53.38 -29.23 23.39
C GLU A 229 -53.58 -30.75 23.22
N PHE A 230 -54.73 -31.17 22.69
CA PHE A 230 -54.94 -32.58 22.37
C PHE A 230 -53.98 -33.14 21.36
N LEU A 231 -53.70 -32.37 20.27
CA LEU A 231 -52.71 -32.76 19.25
C LEU A 231 -51.28 -32.86 19.85
N ARG A 232 -50.89 -31.92 20.73
CA ARG A 232 -49.60 -31.97 21.42
C ARG A 232 -49.52 -33.20 22.34
N TYR A 233 -50.60 -33.52 23.00
CA TYR A 233 -50.62 -34.72 23.85
C TYR A 233 -50.43 -36.00 23.02
N CYS A 234 -51.12 -36.11 21.90
CA CYS A 234 -50.94 -37.22 20.95
C CYS A 234 -49.53 -37.31 20.38
N ALA A 235 -48.79 -36.22 20.27
CA ALA A 235 -47.43 -36.18 19.76
C ALA A 235 -46.36 -36.69 20.73
N VAL A 236 -46.68 -36.82 22.03
CA VAL A 236 -45.77 -37.24 23.09
C VAL A 236 -45.86 -38.75 23.41
N ILE A 237 -46.93 -39.39 22.92
CA ILE A 237 -47.12 -40.85 23.09
C ILE A 237 -46.36 -41.59 22.00
#